data_ff34f10430af20c38d04c213403eef4f
#
_entry.id   ff34f10430af20c38d04c213403eef4f
#
_cell.length_a   1.000
_cell.length_b   1.000
_cell.length_c   1.000
_cell.angle_alpha   90.00
_cell.angle_beta   90.00
_cell.angle_gamma   90.00
#
_symmetry.space_group_name_H-M   'P 1'
#
loop_
_entity.id
_entity.type
_entity.pdbx_description
1 polymer ?
#
loop_
_entity_poly.entity_id
_entity_poly.type
_entity_poly.pdbx_seq_one_letter_code
_entity_poly.pdbx_strand_id
1 'polypeptide(L)'
;MRFKLLPIFATLLLLCGCGGARTLADVSGCGQWSRVQIIEWYEQGGSAGTQLPADSLSPDTLRELLGSTYVRRSYASTALPTPCVQIFLTADDGALFTLAIGENGRVILSDHSGSAAKSTCWKTDSPALYRSLLSAAGTES
;
A
#
# COMPACT_ATOMS: atom_id res chain seq x y z
N MET A 1 -13.53 -13.05 45.16
CA MET A 1 -14.39 -12.68 44.04
C MET A 1 -13.84 -11.54 43.17
N ARG A 2 -12.76 -10.92 43.53
CA ARG A 2 -12.18 -9.79 42.75
C ARG A 2 -11.38 -10.19 41.52
N PHE A 3 -11.09 -11.47 41.33
CA PHE A 3 -10.23 -11.97 40.25
C PHE A 3 -10.95 -12.44 39.01
N LYS A 4 -12.30 -12.50 39.04
CA LYS A 4 -13.09 -12.98 37.88
C LYS A 4 -13.35 -11.90 36.82
N LEU A 5 -13.08 -10.62 37.13
CA LEU A 5 -13.28 -9.52 36.21
C LEU A 5 -12.03 -9.22 35.34
N LEU A 6 -10.85 -9.65 35.78
CA LEU A 6 -9.60 -9.40 35.03
C LEU A 6 -9.57 -10.05 33.66
N PRO A 7 -9.96 -11.33 33.48
CA PRO A 7 -9.93 -11.94 32.16
C PRO A 7 -10.97 -11.34 31.20
N ILE A 8 -12.09 -10.85 31.72
CA ILE A 8 -13.11 -10.18 30.87
C ILE A 8 -12.56 -8.83 30.35
N PHE A 9 -11.85 -8.12 31.19
CA PHE A 9 -11.24 -6.82 30.79
C PHE A 9 -10.12 -7.00 29.76
N ALA A 10 -9.28 -8.02 29.96
CA ALA A 10 -8.22 -8.36 29.01
C ALA A 10 -8.79 -8.83 27.65
N THR A 11 -9.89 -9.58 27.66
CA THR A 11 -10.58 -10.03 26.48
C THR A 11 -11.24 -8.87 25.73
N LEU A 12 -11.81 -7.90 26.45
CA LEU A 12 -12.37 -6.69 25.85
C LEU A 12 -11.29 -5.81 25.18
N LEU A 13 -10.13 -5.68 25.80
CA LEU A 13 -8.98 -4.95 25.23
C LEU A 13 -8.46 -5.61 23.95
N LEU A 14 -8.46 -6.95 23.90
CA LEU A 14 -8.07 -7.70 22.70
C LEU A 14 -9.10 -7.52 21.57
N LEU A 15 -10.38 -7.45 21.89
CA LEU A 15 -11.46 -7.22 20.93
C LEU A 15 -11.43 -5.79 20.38
N CYS A 16 -11.10 -4.80 21.19
CA CYS A 16 -10.92 -3.42 20.74
C CYS A 16 -9.69 -3.23 19.84
N GLY A 17 -8.69 -4.11 19.94
CA GLY A 17 -7.51 -4.10 19.07
C GLY A 17 -7.73 -4.71 17.68
N CYS A 18 -8.80 -5.48 17.48
CA CYS A 18 -9.05 -6.17 16.20
C CYS A 18 -9.54 -5.28 15.05
N GLY A 19 -9.89 -4.02 15.31
CA GLY A 19 -10.27 -3.04 14.29
C GLY A 19 -9.20 -1.99 14.01
N GLY A 20 -7.95 -2.20 14.49
CA GLY A 20 -6.85 -1.25 14.37
C GLY A 20 -6.35 -1.07 12.96
N ALA A 21 -5.75 0.10 12.70
CA ALA A 21 -5.06 0.38 11.46
C ALA A 21 -3.92 -0.62 11.25
N ARG A 22 -3.78 -1.13 10.02
CA ARG A 22 -2.66 -1.99 9.60
C ARG A 22 -1.64 -1.15 8.86
N THR A 23 -0.39 -1.61 8.83
CA THR A 23 0.59 -1.00 7.93
C THR A 23 0.32 -1.44 6.50
N LEU A 24 0.70 -0.60 5.55
CA LEU A 24 0.58 -0.95 4.14
C LEU A 24 1.46 -2.15 3.78
N ALA A 25 2.57 -2.34 4.49
CA ALA A 25 3.41 -3.53 4.37
C ALA A 25 2.63 -4.82 4.69
N ASP A 26 1.82 -4.81 5.75
CA ASP A 26 1.03 -5.97 6.16
C ASP A 26 -0.01 -6.36 5.11
N VAL A 27 -0.69 -5.39 4.52
CA VAL A 27 -1.77 -5.64 3.56
C VAL A 27 -1.27 -5.88 2.14
N SER A 28 -0.09 -5.37 1.80
CA SER A 28 0.50 -5.53 0.47
C SER A 28 1.27 -6.82 0.27
N GLY A 29 1.48 -7.61 1.33
CA GLY A 29 2.26 -8.83 1.23
C GLY A 29 3.74 -8.60 0.95
N CYS A 30 4.33 -7.57 1.54
CA CYS A 30 5.74 -7.20 1.31
C CYS A 30 6.74 -8.33 1.52
N GLY A 31 6.39 -9.35 2.31
CA GLY A 31 7.24 -10.53 2.48
C GLY A 31 7.26 -11.47 1.28
N GLN A 32 6.33 -11.28 0.34
CA GLN A 32 6.13 -12.19 -0.79
C GLN A 32 6.68 -11.65 -2.11
N TRP A 33 6.92 -10.35 -2.23
CA TRP A 33 7.50 -9.78 -3.44
C TRP A 33 8.97 -9.43 -3.23
N SER A 34 9.76 -9.54 -4.29
CA SER A 34 11.21 -9.35 -4.25
C SER A 34 11.74 -8.34 -5.25
N ARG A 35 10.93 -7.95 -6.22
CA ARG A 35 11.39 -7.06 -7.31
C ARG A 35 10.37 -5.96 -7.60
N VAL A 36 10.87 -4.75 -7.77
CA VAL A 36 10.15 -3.63 -8.39
C VAL A 36 10.43 -3.69 -9.88
N GLN A 37 9.41 -3.90 -10.71
CA GLN A 37 9.58 -3.99 -12.16
C GLN A 37 9.43 -2.65 -12.86
N ILE A 38 8.37 -1.95 -12.56
CA ILE A 38 8.01 -0.71 -13.23
C ILE A 38 7.46 0.25 -12.18
N ILE A 39 7.81 1.53 -12.32
CA ILE A 39 7.21 2.63 -11.58
C ILE A 39 6.64 3.60 -12.61
N GLU A 40 5.39 3.96 -12.44
CA GLU A 40 4.71 4.93 -13.31
C GLU A 40 4.10 6.06 -12.48
N TRP A 41 4.20 7.27 -12.98
CA TRP A 41 3.55 8.43 -12.41
C TRP A 41 2.42 8.91 -13.31
N TYR A 42 1.27 9.17 -12.73
CA TYR A 42 0.06 9.65 -13.42
C TYR A 42 -0.28 11.05 -12.95
N GLU A 43 -0.47 11.96 -13.89
CA GLU A 43 -1.00 13.29 -13.61
C GLU A 43 -2.48 13.24 -13.25
N GLN A 44 -2.98 14.31 -12.65
CA GLN A 44 -4.40 14.44 -12.35
C GLN A 44 -5.23 14.35 -13.63
N GLY A 45 -6.17 13.41 -13.66
CA GLY A 45 -6.98 13.14 -14.84
C GLY A 45 -6.23 12.47 -15.99
N GLY A 46 -4.95 12.12 -15.78
CA GLY A 46 -4.14 11.43 -16.80
C GLY A 46 -4.58 10.00 -17.03
N SER A 47 -4.58 9.58 -18.29
CA SER A 47 -4.87 8.20 -18.70
C SER A 47 -3.61 7.42 -19.06
N ALA A 48 -2.47 8.08 -19.19
CA ALA A 48 -1.18 7.47 -19.50
C ALA A 48 -0.15 7.84 -18.43
N GLY A 49 0.59 6.84 -17.97
CA GLY A 49 1.64 7.03 -16.98
C GLY A 49 2.97 7.41 -17.61
N THR A 50 3.74 8.22 -16.89
CA THR A 50 5.15 8.48 -17.20
C THR A 50 6.00 7.47 -16.46
N GLN A 51 6.79 6.68 -17.17
CA GLN A 51 7.66 5.67 -16.56
C GLN A 51 8.83 6.35 -15.85
N LEU A 52 9.04 5.95 -14.59
CA LEU A 52 10.16 6.38 -13.77
C LEU A 52 11.19 5.24 -13.69
N PRO A 53 12.49 5.55 -13.39
CA PRO A 53 13.49 4.50 -13.26
C PRO A 53 13.13 3.51 -12.14
N ALA A 54 12.95 2.23 -12.47
CA ALA A 54 12.59 1.19 -11.50
C ALA A 54 13.70 0.93 -10.47
N ASP A 55 14.95 1.12 -10.85
CA ASP A 55 16.13 0.95 -9.99
C ASP A 55 16.32 2.10 -9.00
N SER A 56 15.61 3.21 -9.16
CA SER A 56 15.65 4.34 -8.23
C SER A 56 14.97 4.01 -6.89
N LEU A 57 14.15 2.97 -6.83
CA LEU A 57 13.45 2.54 -5.63
C LEU A 57 13.80 1.08 -5.34
N SER A 58 14.68 0.86 -4.36
CA SER A 58 15.04 -0.49 -3.95
C SER A 58 13.89 -1.17 -3.22
N PRO A 59 13.78 -2.52 -3.29
CA PRO A 59 12.79 -3.26 -2.51
C PRO A 59 12.84 -2.97 -1.02
N ASP A 60 14.04 -2.80 -0.44
CA ASP A 60 14.20 -2.50 0.98
C ASP A 60 13.67 -1.11 1.34
N THR A 61 13.97 -0.10 0.53
CA THR A 61 13.43 1.25 0.72
C THR A 61 11.91 1.25 0.64
N LEU A 62 11.35 0.53 -0.33
CA LEU A 62 9.90 0.42 -0.47
C LEU A 62 9.28 -0.29 0.73
N ARG A 63 9.87 -1.38 1.22
CA ARG A 63 9.38 -2.08 2.42
C ARG A 63 9.37 -1.16 3.64
N GLU A 64 10.41 -0.35 3.80
CA GLU A 64 10.50 0.62 4.91
C GLU A 64 9.39 1.66 4.82
N LEU A 65 9.15 2.23 3.64
CA LEU A 65 8.08 3.21 3.42
C LEU A 65 6.70 2.59 3.68
N LEU A 66 6.45 1.39 3.17
CA LEU A 66 5.19 0.69 3.37
C LEU A 66 4.99 0.26 4.83
N GLY A 67 6.08 -0.09 5.52
CA GLY A 67 6.05 -0.49 6.94
C GLY A 67 5.79 0.65 7.90
N SER A 68 6.02 1.89 7.49
CA SER A 68 5.77 3.09 8.29
C SER A 68 4.45 3.79 7.95
N THR A 69 3.69 3.27 6.98
CA THR A 69 2.43 3.87 6.53
C THR A 69 1.25 3.03 7.01
N TYR A 70 0.40 3.63 7.84
CA TYR A 70 -0.81 2.98 8.34
C TYR A 70 -1.98 3.26 7.41
N VAL A 71 -2.78 2.23 7.16
CA VAL A 71 -3.92 2.29 6.25
C VAL A 71 -5.16 1.67 6.90
N ARG A 72 -6.32 2.10 6.43
CA ARG A 72 -7.62 1.52 6.77
C ARG A 72 -8.30 1.05 5.50
N ARG A 73 -9.08 -0.01 5.62
CA ARG A 73 -9.86 -0.50 4.49
C ARG A 73 -10.86 0.57 4.04
N SER A 74 -10.90 0.83 2.75
CA SER A 74 -11.88 1.71 2.12
C SER A 74 -12.71 0.91 1.12
N TYR A 75 -13.99 1.21 1.05
CA TYR A 75 -14.91 0.59 0.10
C TYR A 75 -15.26 1.55 -1.05
N ALA A 76 -14.43 2.56 -1.25
CA ALA A 76 -14.53 3.45 -2.40
C ALA A 76 -14.12 2.75 -3.69
N SER A 77 -14.27 3.45 -4.82
CA SER A 77 -13.86 2.96 -6.14
C SER A 77 -12.41 2.50 -6.17
N THR A 78 -12.14 1.43 -6.93
CA THR A 78 -10.79 0.93 -7.21
C THR A 78 -10.17 1.56 -8.47
N ALA A 79 -10.75 2.63 -9.01
CA ALA A 79 -10.15 3.41 -10.08
C ALA A 79 -8.86 4.11 -9.61
N LEU A 80 -7.94 4.36 -10.53
CA LEU A 80 -6.68 5.01 -10.21
C LEU A 80 -6.91 6.37 -9.52
N PRO A 81 -6.33 6.59 -8.35
CA PRO A 81 -6.51 7.81 -7.57
C PRO A 81 -5.58 8.93 -8.04
N THR A 82 -5.67 9.35 -9.30
CA THR A 82 -4.75 10.34 -9.88
C THR A 82 -4.84 11.72 -9.20
N PRO A 83 -3.71 12.45 -9.02
CA PRO A 83 -2.36 12.01 -9.37
C PRO A 83 -1.90 10.88 -8.47
N CYS A 84 -1.17 9.93 -9.02
CA CYS A 84 -0.70 8.77 -8.27
C CYS A 84 0.62 8.21 -8.80
N VAL A 85 1.29 7.46 -7.95
CA VAL A 85 2.40 6.60 -8.35
C VAL A 85 1.90 5.16 -8.36
N GLN A 86 2.06 4.47 -9.48
CA GLN A 86 1.75 3.05 -9.60
C GLN A 86 3.04 2.24 -9.66
N ILE A 87 3.14 1.21 -8.84
CA ILE A 87 4.31 0.36 -8.72
C ILE A 87 3.90 -1.07 -9.06
N PHE A 88 4.65 -1.67 -9.98
CA PHE A 88 4.49 -3.07 -10.38
C PHE A 88 5.51 -3.91 -9.64
N LEU A 89 5.06 -4.89 -8.88
CA LEU A 89 5.85 -5.74 -8.02
C LEU A 89 5.74 -7.18 -8.45
N THR A 90 6.85 -7.92 -8.42
CA THR A 90 6.88 -9.34 -8.73
C THR A 90 7.40 -10.13 -7.52
N ALA A 91 6.71 -11.19 -7.16
CA ALA A 91 7.16 -12.14 -6.17
C ALA A 91 8.12 -13.18 -6.78
N ASP A 92 8.80 -13.94 -5.92
CA ASP A 92 9.74 -14.98 -6.35
C ASP A 92 9.09 -16.09 -7.18
N ASP A 93 7.79 -16.36 -6.95
CA ASP A 93 7.01 -17.35 -7.70
C ASP A 93 6.45 -16.79 -9.03
N GLY A 94 6.77 -15.55 -9.37
CA GLY A 94 6.29 -14.89 -10.57
C GLY A 94 4.96 -14.17 -10.43
N ALA A 95 4.33 -14.19 -9.26
CA ALA A 95 3.08 -13.48 -9.01
C ALA A 95 3.28 -11.97 -9.16
N LEU A 96 2.33 -11.31 -9.81
CA LEU A 96 2.35 -9.87 -10.08
C LEU A 96 1.36 -9.14 -9.19
N PHE A 97 1.82 -8.09 -8.57
CA PHE A 97 1.01 -7.17 -7.76
C PHE A 97 1.21 -5.74 -8.25
N THR A 98 0.19 -4.92 -8.13
CA THR A 98 0.32 -3.49 -8.38
C THR A 98 -0.16 -2.69 -7.17
N LEU A 99 0.56 -1.61 -6.87
CA LEU A 99 0.20 -0.62 -5.87
C LEU A 99 0.04 0.73 -6.55
N ALA A 100 -1.14 1.32 -6.49
CA ALA A 100 -1.35 2.69 -6.93
C ALA A 100 -1.54 3.57 -5.68
N ILE A 101 -0.66 4.53 -5.50
CA ILE A 101 -0.61 5.38 -4.32
C ILE A 101 -0.92 6.80 -4.73
N GLY A 102 -2.09 7.29 -4.34
CA GLY A 102 -2.59 8.60 -4.69
C GLY A 102 -2.11 9.71 -3.76
N GLU A 103 -2.00 10.90 -4.29
CA GLU A 103 -1.73 12.11 -3.52
C GLU A 103 -2.81 12.36 -2.46
N ASN A 104 -4.04 11.95 -2.75
CA ASN A 104 -5.20 12.08 -1.85
C ASN A 104 -5.21 11.08 -0.69
N GLY A 105 -4.20 10.21 -0.58
CA GLY A 105 -4.11 9.19 0.46
C GLY A 105 -4.81 7.87 0.13
N ARG A 106 -5.43 7.74 -1.04
CA ARG A 106 -6.02 6.47 -1.47
C ARG A 106 -4.94 5.55 -2.03
N VAL A 107 -5.04 4.28 -1.67
CA VAL A 107 -4.12 3.24 -2.14
C VAL A 107 -4.94 2.12 -2.76
N ILE A 108 -4.64 1.75 -3.98
CA ILE A 108 -5.25 0.61 -4.67
C ILE A 108 -4.23 -0.51 -4.75
N LEU A 109 -4.52 -1.61 -4.12
CA LEU A 109 -3.73 -2.83 -4.20
C LEU A 109 -4.43 -3.81 -5.14
N SER A 110 -3.73 -4.27 -6.16
CA SER A 110 -4.25 -5.24 -7.11
C SER A 110 -3.37 -6.48 -7.13
N ASP A 111 -3.99 -7.64 -6.95
CA ASP A 111 -3.37 -8.96 -7.04
C ASP A 111 -3.73 -9.58 -8.39
N HIS A 112 -2.72 -9.83 -9.21
CA HIS A 112 -2.86 -10.41 -10.55
C HIS A 112 -2.49 -11.90 -10.60
N SER A 113 -2.38 -12.57 -9.46
CA SER A 113 -1.98 -13.99 -9.39
C SER A 113 -3.06 -14.95 -9.88
N GLY A 114 -4.32 -14.54 -9.92
CA GLY A 114 -5.45 -15.34 -10.38
C GLY A 114 -5.83 -15.08 -11.84
N SER A 115 -6.93 -15.70 -12.29
CA SER A 115 -7.49 -15.51 -13.63
C SER A 115 -8.06 -14.11 -13.86
N ALA A 116 -8.41 -13.41 -12.79
CA ALA A 116 -8.85 -12.02 -12.81
C ALA A 116 -8.15 -11.25 -11.68
N ALA A 117 -7.78 -10.02 -11.94
CA ALA A 117 -7.20 -9.14 -10.93
C ALA A 117 -8.19 -8.88 -9.79
N LYS A 118 -7.72 -8.97 -8.56
CA LYS A 118 -8.48 -8.61 -7.36
C LYS A 118 -7.94 -7.31 -6.81
N SER A 119 -8.77 -6.28 -6.81
CA SER A 119 -8.37 -4.95 -6.35
C SER A 119 -9.06 -4.59 -5.05
N THR A 120 -8.31 -4.02 -4.14
CA THR A 120 -8.80 -3.52 -2.85
C THR A 120 -8.37 -2.08 -2.68
N CYS A 121 -9.23 -1.28 -2.07
CA CYS A 121 -8.96 0.12 -1.78
C CYS A 121 -8.66 0.31 -0.30
N TRP A 122 -7.62 1.09 -0.02
CA TRP A 122 -7.17 1.45 1.30
C TRP A 122 -7.02 2.96 1.38
N LYS A 123 -6.97 3.50 2.58
CA LYS A 123 -6.77 4.92 2.80
C LYS A 123 -5.75 5.16 3.89
N THR A 124 -4.82 6.07 3.63
CA THR A 124 -3.90 6.58 4.64
C THR A 124 -4.27 8.02 4.99
N ASP A 125 -4.02 8.41 6.24
CA ASP A 125 -4.29 9.77 6.73
C ASP A 125 -3.23 10.78 6.30
N SER A 126 -2.12 10.31 5.70
CA SER A 126 -1.00 11.16 5.34
C SER A 126 -0.65 11.07 3.85
N PRO A 127 -0.51 12.19 3.15
CA PRO A 127 0.02 12.21 1.78
C PRO A 127 1.54 11.98 1.72
N ALA A 128 2.20 11.78 2.86
CA ALA A 128 3.65 11.67 2.95
C ALA A 128 4.20 10.50 2.13
N LEU A 129 3.49 9.37 2.05
CA LEU A 129 3.93 8.22 1.26
C LEU A 129 4.07 8.57 -0.22
N TYR A 130 3.07 9.23 -0.79
CA TYR A 130 3.10 9.67 -2.19
C TYR A 130 4.31 10.56 -2.47
N ARG A 131 4.55 11.55 -1.61
CA ARG A 131 5.68 12.48 -1.74
C ARG A 131 7.02 11.78 -1.58
N SER A 132 7.13 10.85 -0.61
CA SER A 132 8.34 10.07 -0.37
C SER A 132 8.67 9.19 -1.57
N LEU A 133 7.68 8.59 -2.22
CA LEU A 133 7.88 7.77 -3.41
C LEU A 133 8.34 8.62 -4.60
N LEU A 134 7.76 9.78 -4.82
CA LEU A 134 8.21 10.69 -5.87
C LEU A 134 9.64 11.17 -5.64
N SER A 135 9.99 11.52 -4.42
CA SER A 135 11.33 11.93 -4.04
C SER A 135 12.35 10.80 -4.26
N ALA A 136 12.03 9.58 -3.81
CA ALA A 136 12.89 8.41 -3.98
C ALA A 136 13.08 8.05 -5.47
N ALA A 137 12.06 8.28 -6.30
CA ALA A 137 12.12 8.04 -7.74
C ALA A 137 12.83 9.17 -8.53
N GLY A 138 13.30 10.21 -7.85
CA GLY A 138 14.05 11.29 -8.49
C GLY A 138 13.21 12.33 -9.24
N THR A 139 11.91 12.41 -8.94
CA THR A 139 11.00 13.38 -9.56
C THR A 139 10.79 14.63 -8.70
N GLU A 140 11.79 15.06 -8.00
CA GLU A 140 11.73 16.34 -7.27
C GLU A 140 11.64 17.49 -8.27
N SER A 141 10.53 18.16 -8.21
CA SER A 141 10.35 19.45 -8.87
C SER A 141 10.49 20.58 -7.87
#